data_461e557b0b3952b63807e74f64c49c41
#
_entry.id   461e557b0b3952b63807e74f64c49c41
#
_cell.length_a   1.000
_cell.length_b   1.000
_cell.length_c   1.000
_cell.angle_alpha   90.00
_cell.angle_beta   90.00
_cell.angle_gamma   90.00
#
_symmetry.space_group_name_H-M   'P 1'
#
loop_
_entity.id
_entity.type
_entity.pdbx_description
1 polymer ?
#
loop_
_entity_poly.entity_id
_entity_poly.type
_entity_poly.pdbx_seq_one_letter_code
_entity_poly.pdbx_strand_id
1 'polypeptide(L)'
;MKKHALVTILLFSLICQTAFSAGIDTLKKNGYTLIVSGNDEHFDNAIKEKLISTFFIVYPKIVKEYNKKSLKQVVFFIDTAYHGVAATDNGRVVFSPAYMTKHPNDIDVVTHEVMHITQDYGSFDGPGWLTEGIADYVRNEHGVANDAAKWRLPDYKSTQNYDNAYRITARFLVWVETKVKKGTVKKLDSMMRDHTYTDSTWTKLTGKTVQELWKSYSENPAI
;
A
#
# COMPACT_ATOMS: atom_id res chain seq x y z
N MET A 1 54.77 -38.12 54.09
CA MET A 1 54.50 -37.81 52.68
C MET A 1 53.06 -37.44 52.57
N LYS A 2 52.73 -36.14 52.54
CA LYS A 2 51.35 -35.63 52.37
C LYS A 2 51.11 -35.29 50.86
N LYS A 3 50.16 -36.00 50.21
CA LYS A 3 49.78 -35.76 48.85
C LYS A 3 48.77 -34.62 48.84
N HIS A 4 49.11 -33.51 48.20
CA HIS A 4 48.15 -32.42 47.91
C HIS A 4 47.42 -32.70 46.58
N ALA A 5 46.09 -32.86 46.62
CA ALA A 5 45.27 -33.00 45.48
C ALA A 5 44.90 -31.57 44.99
N LEU A 6 45.27 -31.27 43.75
CA LEU A 6 44.95 -30.01 43.09
C LEU A 6 43.53 -30.15 42.43
N VAL A 7 42.55 -29.43 42.97
CA VAL A 7 41.21 -29.39 42.40
C VAL A 7 41.13 -28.23 41.37
N THR A 8 41.11 -28.58 40.11
CA THR A 8 40.95 -27.60 39.03
C THR A 8 39.45 -27.33 38.85
N ILE A 9 39.00 -26.14 39.26
CA ILE A 9 37.62 -25.66 39.02
C ILE A 9 37.57 -25.10 37.61
N LEU A 10 36.89 -25.81 36.68
CA LEU A 10 36.54 -25.30 35.36
C LEU A 10 35.34 -24.34 35.49
N LEU A 11 35.59 -23.04 35.40
CA LEU A 11 34.52 -22.06 35.23
C LEU A 11 33.94 -22.19 33.81
N PHE A 12 32.76 -22.77 33.68
CA PHE A 12 31.95 -22.69 32.46
C PHE A 12 31.27 -21.33 32.43
N SER A 13 31.80 -20.39 31.66
CA SER A 13 31.12 -19.13 31.38
C SER A 13 29.94 -19.42 30.42
N LEU A 14 28.72 -19.42 30.96
CA LEU A 14 27.48 -19.48 30.19
C LEU A 14 27.34 -18.15 29.44
N ILE A 15 27.74 -18.12 28.17
CA ILE A 15 27.45 -17.00 27.28
C ILE A 15 25.95 -17.08 26.98
N CYS A 16 25.16 -16.32 27.71
CA CYS A 16 23.76 -16.10 27.38
C CYS A 16 23.71 -15.29 26.06
N GLN A 17 23.58 -15.97 24.93
CA GLN A 17 23.23 -15.32 23.69
C GLN A 17 21.77 -14.84 23.82
N THR A 18 21.58 -13.58 24.13
CA THR A 18 20.28 -12.92 23.96
C THR A 18 20.01 -12.91 22.46
N ALA A 19 19.19 -13.85 22.00
CA ALA A 19 18.57 -13.73 20.69
C ALA A 19 17.70 -12.46 20.72
N PHE A 20 18.16 -11.38 20.10
CA PHE A 20 17.36 -10.22 19.82
C PHE A 20 16.26 -10.69 18.86
N SER A 21 15.08 -10.96 19.39
CA SER A 21 13.88 -11.07 18.59
C SER A 21 13.62 -9.67 18.01
N ALA A 22 13.59 -9.53 16.70
CA ALA A 22 13.11 -8.33 16.05
C ALA A 22 11.76 -7.96 16.68
N GLY A 23 11.69 -6.79 17.35
CA GLY A 23 10.53 -6.41 18.16
C GLY A 23 9.27 -6.40 17.31
N ILE A 24 8.23 -7.06 17.81
CA ILE A 24 6.89 -6.98 17.21
C ILE A 24 6.14 -5.87 17.94
N ASP A 25 5.86 -4.77 17.23
CA ASP A 25 5.07 -3.68 17.76
C ASP A 25 3.59 -3.90 17.42
N THR A 26 2.72 -3.88 18.42
CA THR A 26 1.27 -3.96 18.22
C THR A 26 0.61 -2.68 18.70
N LEU A 27 0.07 -1.92 17.75
CA LEU A 27 -0.56 -0.63 17.99
C LEU A 27 -2.07 -0.69 17.73
N LYS A 28 -2.85 -0.08 18.62
CA LYS A 28 -4.32 -0.04 18.50
C LYS A 28 -4.81 1.41 18.56
N LYS A 29 -5.56 1.82 17.54
CA LYS A 29 -6.15 3.16 17.48
C LYS A 29 -7.43 3.15 16.63
N ASN A 30 -8.47 3.85 17.08
CA ASN A 30 -9.72 4.04 16.35
C ASN A 30 -10.37 2.74 15.85
N GLY A 31 -10.27 1.64 16.62
CA GLY A 31 -10.84 0.34 16.26
C GLY A 31 -10.02 -0.47 15.23
N TYR A 32 -8.81 -0.03 14.91
CA TYR A 32 -7.86 -0.76 14.05
C TYR A 32 -6.63 -1.19 14.84
N THR A 33 -6.08 -2.33 14.46
CA THR A 33 -4.82 -2.88 14.98
C THR A 33 -3.80 -2.89 13.86
N LEU A 34 -2.63 -2.31 14.11
CA LEU A 34 -1.47 -2.44 13.24
C LEU A 34 -0.39 -3.25 13.98
N ILE A 35 0.07 -4.32 13.36
CA ILE A 35 1.22 -5.09 13.81
C ILE A 35 2.38 -4.72 12.91
N VAL A 36 3.49 -4.27 13.50
CA VAL A 36 4.71 -3.93 12.76
C VAL A 36 5.80 -4.89 13.18
N SER A 37 6.44 -5.54 12.22
CA SER A 37 7.55 -6.46 12.42
C SER A 37 8.50 -6.39 11.22
N GLY A 38 9.64 -7.08 11.31
CA GLY A 38 10.57 -7.13 10.19
C GLY A 38 11.82 -7.96 10.53
N ASN A 39 12.67 -8.14 9.55
CA ASN A 39 13.97 -8.79 9.66
C ASN A 39 15.15 -7.82 9.51
N ASP A 40 14.88 -6.50 9.48
CA ASP A 40 15.90 -5.44 9.46
C ASP A 40 15.99 -4.77 10.83
N GLU A 41 17.01 -5.13 11.62
CA GLU A 41 17.26 -4.56 12.95
C GLU A 41 17.73 -3.10 12.89
N HIS A 42 18.15 -2.63 11.72
CA HIS A 42 18.69 -1.28 11.50
C HIS A 42 17.72 -0.36 10.75
N PHE A 43 16.48 -0.83 10.48
CA PHE A 43 15.50 0.00 9.80
C PHE A 43 15.25 1.30 10.58
N ASP A 44 15.29 2.43 9.88
CA ASP A 44 15.16 3.76 10.47
C ASP A 44 13.82 3.92 11.20
N ASN A 45 13.90 4.16 12.52
CA ASN A 45 12.73 4.33 13.38
C ASN A 45 11.89 5.56 12.97
N ALA A 46 12.49 6.63 12.45
CA ALA A 46 11.74 7.79 12.02
C ALA A 46 10.89 7.47 10.77
N ILE A 47 11.39 6.63 9.87
CA ILE A 47 10.62 6.14 8.73
C ILE A 47 9.50 5.22 9.23
N LYS A 48 9.80 4.27 10.12
CA LYS A 48 8.80 3.37 10.71
C LYS A 48 7.64 4.14 11.33
N GLU A 49 7.92 5.13 12.16
CA GLU A 49 6.90 5.96 12.80
C GLU A 49 6.05 6.76 11.79
N LYS A 50 6.64 7.24 10.70
CA LYS A 50 5.89 7.88 9.62
C LYS A 50 4.94 6.90 8.92
N LEU A 51 5.38 5.67 8.62
CA LEU A 51 4.52 4.63 8.03
C LEU A 51 3.34 4.30 8.95
N ILE A 52 3.60 4.11 10.27
CA ILE A 52 2.58 3.85 11.29
C ILE A 52 1.57 5.01 11.36
N SER A 53 2.09 6.24 11.45
CA SER A 53 1.24 7.45 11.53
C SER A 53 0.34 7.57 10.29
N THR A 54 0.91 7.38 9.11
CA THR A 54 0.17 7.42 7.83
C THR A 54 -0.95 6.40 7.82
N PHE A 55 -0.68 5.14 8.23
CA PHE A 55 -1.71 4.12 8.33
C PHE A 55 -2.92 4.57 9.16
N PHE A 56 -2.70 5.05 10.37
CA PHE A 56 -3.80 5.46 11.26
C PHE A 56 -4.52 6.73 10.81
N ILE A 57 -3.93 7.53 9.93
CA ILE A 57 -4.58 8.69 9.30
C ILE A 57 -5.43 8.27 8.12
N VAL A 58 -4.91 7.43 7.22
CA VAL A 58 -5.52 7.16 5.91
C VAL A 58 -6.44 5.95 5.93
N TYR A 59 -6.03 4.82 6.54
CA TYR A 59 -6.77 3.56 6.46
C TYR A 59 -8.22 3.67 6.98
N PRO A 60 -8.51 4.32 8.13
CA PRO A 60 -9.89 4.48 8.59
C PRO A 60 -10.77 5.27 7.62
N LYS A 61 -10.20 6.25 6.91
CA LYS A 61 -10.92 7.04 5.90
C LYS A 61 -11.26 6.19 4.68
N ILE A 62 -10.26 5.48 4.16
CA ILE A 62 -10.39 4.61 2.99
C ILE A 62 -11.42 3.51 3.26
N VAL A 63 -11.32 2.82 4.40
CA VAL A 63 -12.31 1.79 4.81
C VAL A 63 -13.72 2.35 4.91
N LYS A 64 -13.88 3.52 5.53
CA LYS A 64 -15.19 4.19 5.64
C LYS A 64 -15.78 4.50 4.26
N GLU A 65 -14.94 4.88 3.33
CA GLU A 65 -15.33 5.36 2.02
C GLU A 65 -15.59 4.23 1.02
N TYR A 66 -14.74 3.20 0.99
CA TYR A 66 -14.73 2.18 -0.05
C TYR A 66 -15.28 0.83 0.43
N ASN A 67 -14.81 0.32 1.58
CA ASN A 67 -15.23 -1.01 2.07
C ASN A 67 -15.26 -1.08 3.60
N LYS A 68 -16.43 -0.87 4.19
CA LYS A 68 -16.62 -0.92 5.64
C LYS A 68 -16.40 -2.32 6.24
N LYS A 69 -16.32 -3.36 5.42
CA LYS A 69 -16.05 -4.75 5.84
C LYS A 69 -14.56 -5.10 5.82
N SER A 70 -13.71 -4.18 5.36
CA SER A 70 -12.26 -4.38 5.29
C SER A 70 -11.66 -4.75 6.65
N LEU A 71 -10.51 -5.39 6.63
CA LEU A 71 -9.82 -5.94 7.79
C LEU A 71 -9.62 -4.87 8.88
N LYS A 72 -9.78 -5.27 10.15
CA LYS A 72 -9.50 -4.42 11.31
C LYS A 72 -8.07 -4.58 11.83
N GLN A 73 -7.39 -5.63 11.43
CA GLN A 73 -6.00 -5.89 11.74
C GLN A 73 -5.19 -5.96 10.46
N VAL A 74 -4.09 -5.21 10.43
CA VAL A 74 -3.15 -5.13 9.30
C VAL A 74 -1.75 -5.40 9.83
N VAL A 75 -0.91 -6.04 9.02
CA VAL A 75 0.49 -6.32 9.34
C VAL A 75 1.37 -5.53 8.39
N PHE A 76 2.32 -4.76 8.95
CA PHE A 76 3.45 -4.20 8.21
C PHE A 76 4.69 -5.05 8.48
N PHE A 77 5.36 -5.46 7.42
CA PHE A 77 6.57 -6.26 7.51
C PHE A 77 7.70 -5.60 6.72
N ILE A 78 8.77 -5.25 7.42
CA ILE A 78 9.99 -4.72 6.79
C ILE A 78 10.85 -5.91 6.39
N ASP A 79 11.06 -6.11 5.10
CA ASP A 79 11.72 -7.32 4.57
C ASP A 79 12.96 -6.98 3.73
N THR A 80 14.13 -7.34 4.23
CA THR A 80 15.41 -7.18 3.54
C THR A 80 15.52 -8.01 2.25
N ALA A 81 14.72 -9.08 2.14
CA ALA A 81 14.70 -9.93 0.94
C ALA A 81 13.75 -9.38 -0.14
N TYR A 82 12.91 -8.38 0.17
CA TYR A 82 12.00 -7.80 -0.80
C TYR A 82 12.68 -6.64 -1.56
N HIS A 83 12.73 -6.73 -2.88
CA HIS A 83 13.45 -5.79 -3.74
C HIS A 83 12.55 -4.83 -4.53
N GLY A 84 11.22 -4.88 -4.34
CA GLY A 84 10.26 -3.92 -4.90
C GLY A 84 10.19 -2.63 -4.08
N VAL A 85 9.06 -1.94 -4.16
CA VAL A 85 8.72 -0.79 -3.31
C VAL A 85 8.01 -1.27 -2.06
N ALA A 86 6.82 -1.77 -2.24
CA ALA A 86 5.99 -2.49 -1.29
C ALA A 86 5.08 -3.47 -2.04
N ALA A 87 4.41 -4.35 -1.31
CA ALA A 87 3.41 -5.25 -1.86
C ALA A 87 2.43 -5.67 -0.77
N THR A 88 1.17 -5.87 -1.17
CA THR A 88 0.10 -6.26 -0.27
C THR A 88 -0.45 -7.64 -0.63
N ASP A 89 -0.56 -8.51 0.37
CA ASP A 89 -1.26 -9.77 0.28
C ASP A 89 -1.99 -10.08 1.60
N ASN A 90 -3.28 -10.43 1.51
CA ASN A 90 -4.10 -10.91 2.64
C ASN A 90 -3.95 -10.09 3.94
N GLY A 91 -3.98 -8.75 3.82
CA GLY A 91 -3.87 -7.84 4.99
C GLY A 91 -2.46 -7.66 5.53
N ARG A 92 -1.44 -8.19 4.83
CA ARG A 92 -0.03 -7.95 5.10
C ARG A 92 0.56 -7.08 4.01
N VAL A 93 1.23 -6.01 4.43
CA VAL A 93 2.02 -5.13 3.56
C VAL A 93 3.50 -5.38 3.83
N VAL A 94 4.24 -5.74 2.80
CA VAL A 94 5.70 -5.90 2.85
C VAL A 94 6.34 -4.63 2.29
N PHE A 95 7.33 -4.08 2.99
CA PHE A 95 8.11 -2.92 2.55
C PHE A 95 9.57 -3.28 2.33
N SER A 96 10.16 -2.76 1.27
CA SER A 96 11.61 -2.83 1.04
C SER A 96 12.34 -1.78 1.89
N PRO A 97 13.18 -2.15 2.86
CA PRO A 97 13.96 -1.17 3.62
C PRO A 97 14.94 -0.40 2.73
N ALA A 98 15.49 -1.06 1.71
CA ALA A 98 16.39 -0.39 0.74
C ALA A 98 15.68 0.73 -0.04
N TYR A 99 14.42 0.48 -0.47
CA TYR A 99 13.62 1.53 -1.10
C TYR A 99 13.29 2.65 -0.13
N MET A 100 12.79 2.32 1.06
CA MET A 100 12.37 3.32 2.05
C MET A 100 13.53 4.19 2.53
N THR A 101 14.73 3.63 2.70
CA THR A 101 15.94 4.39 3.05
C THR A 101 16.32 5.38 1.93
N LYS A 102 16.19 4.97 0.67
CA LYS A 102 16.47 5.83 -0.49
C LYS A 102 15.39 6.90 -0.69
N HIS A 103 14.15 6.62 -0.30
CA HIS A 103 12.98 7.47 -0.48
C HIS A 103 12.22 7.72 0.84
N PRO A 104 12.84 8.34 1.87
CA PRO A 104 12.31 8.41 3.24
C PRO A 104 11.05 9.27 3.39
N ASN A 105 10.68 10.01 2.35
CA ASN A 105 9.46 10.81 2.30
C ASN A 105 8.32 10.16 1.52
N ASP A 106 8.58 9.01 0.87
CA ASP A 106 7.56 8.29 0.09
C ASP A 106 6.68 7.42 0.98
N ILE A 107 6.14 8.03 2.06
CA ILE A 107 5.34 7.31 3.06
C ILE A 107 3.91 7.02 2.59
N ASP A 108 3.41 7.73 1.57
CA ASP A 108 2.10 7.46 0.99
C ASP A 108 2.07 6.22 0.09
N VAL A 109 3.17 5.50 -0.04
CA VAL A 109 3.13 4.10 -0.44
C VAL A 109 2.19 3.30 0.48
N VAL A 110 2.09 3.65 1.78
CA VAL A 110 1.09 3.09 2.70
C VAL A 110 -0.33 3.29 2.17
N THR A 111 -0.67 4.49 1.67
CA THR A 111 -2.01 4.81 1.17
C THR A 111 -2.38 3.92 -0.02
N HIS A 112 -1.44 3.68 -0.92
CA HIS A 112 -1.58 2.76 -2.05
C HIS A 112 -1.80 1.32 -1.55
N GLU A 113 -0.92 0.82 -0.69
CA GLU A 113 -0.95 -0.56 -0.23
C GLU A 113 -2.19 -0.90 0.61
N VAL A 114 -2.62 0.00 1.50
CA VAL A 114 -3.83 -0.26 2.29
C VAL A 114 -5.11 -0.12 1.47
N MET A 115 -5.06 0.52 0.30
CA MET A 115 -6.17 0.46 -0.64
C MET A 115 -6.33 -0.96 -1.19
N HIS A 116 -5.26 -1.71 -1.47
CA HIS A 116 -5.36 -3.12 -1.86
C HIS A 116 -6.06 -3.98 -0.80
N ILE A 117 -5.78 -3.73 0.49
CA ILE A 117 -6.52 -4.40 1.57
C ILE A 117 -8.01 -4.04 1.52
N THR A 118 -8.34 -2.80 1.19
CA THR A 118 -9.72 -2.30 1.14
C THR A 118 -10.44 -2.77 -0.11
N GLN A 119 -9.73 -2.92 -1.23
CA GLN A 119 -10.23 -3.49 -2.48
C GLN A 119 -10.78 -4.89 -2.26
N ASP A 120 -10.05 -5.77 -1.56
CA ASP A 120 -10.52 -7.10 -1.16
C ASP A 120 -11.20 -7.85 -2.33
N TYR A 121 -10.55 -7.84 -3.49
CA TYR A 121 -11.11 -8.44 -4.72
C TYR A 121 -11.01 -9.98 -4.73
N GLY A 122 -10.27 -10.56 -3.76
CA GLY A 122 -10.11 -12.01 -3.63
C GLY A 122 -9.45 -12.62 -4.86
N SER A 123 -10.05 -13.69 -5.39
CA SER A 123 -9.59 -14.39 -6.60
C SER A 123 -10.19 -13.82 -7.90
N PHE A 124 -10.76 -12.61 -7.86
CA PHE A 124 -11.34 -12.02 -9.07
C PHE A 124 -10.24 -11.52 -10.00
N ASP A 125 -10.16 -12.11 -11.19
CA ASP A 125 -9.25 -11.73 -12.27
C ASP A 125 -9.73 -10.48 -13.02
N GLY A 126 -10.05 -9.43 -12.28
CA GLY A 126 -10.33 -8.12 -12.87
C GLY A 126 -9.10 -7.52 -13.53
N PRO A 127 -9.26 -6.43 -14.32
CA PRO A 127 -8.12 -5.85 -15.00
C PRO A 127 -7.13 -5.24 -14.01
N GLY A 128 -5.93 -5.82 -13.90
CA GLY A 128 -4.87 -5.39 -12.96
C GLY A 128 -4.51 -3.90 -13.12
N TRP A 129 -4.59 -3.37 -14.35
CA TRP A 129 -4.36 -1.94 -14.59
C TRP A 129 -5.36 -1.05 -13.83
N LEU A 130 -6.61 -1.50 -13.69
CA LEU A 130 -7.64 -0.75 -12.97
C LEU A 130 -7.45 -0.89 -11.45
N THR A 131 -7.06 -2.07 -10.97
CA THR A 131 -6.70 -2.31 -9.57
C THR A 131 -5.61 -1.34 -9.11
N GLU A 132 -4.50 -1.28 -9.83
CA GLU A 132 -3.38 -0.39 -9.55
C GLU A 132 -3.74 1.09 -9.76
N GLY A 133 -4.52 1.38 -10.80
CA GLY A 133 -5.00 2.72 -11.09
C GLY A 133 -5.91 3.28 -10.00
N ILE A 134 -6.78 2.46 -9.41
CA ILE A 134 -7.63 2.86 -8.28
C ILE A 134 -6.76 3.07 -7.02
N ALA A 135 -5.76 2.23 -6.77
CA ALA A 135 -4.88 2.40 -5.62
C ALA A 135 -4.10 3.73 -5.69
N ASP A 136 -3.55 4.08 -6.85
CA ASP A 136 -2.88 5.37 -7.06
C ASP A 136 -3.85 6.57 -7.11
N TYR A 137 -5.08 6.37 -7.61
CA TYR A 137 -6.14 7.38 -7.50
C TYR A 137 -6.44 7.69 -6.03
N VAL A 138 -6.60 6.67 -5.20
CA VAL A 138 -6.84 6.82 -3.75
C VAL A 138 -5.64 7.44 -3.05
N ARG A 139 -4.42 7.09 -3.46
CA ARG A 139 -3.20 7.74 -2.99
C ARG A 139 -3.20 9.24 -3.34
N ASN A 140 -3.63 9.62 -4.54
CA ASN A 140 -3.75 11.04 -4.93
C ASN A 140 -4.74 11.80 -4.04
N GLU A 141 -5.90 11.19 -3.74
CA GLU A 141 -7.00 11.84 -3.01
C GLU A 141 -6.78 11.87 -1.48
N HIS A 142 -6.11 10.88 -0.90
CA HIS A 142 -6.01 10.68 0.55
C HIS A 142 -4.58 10.73 1.09
N GLY A 143 -3.57 10.74 0.23
CA GLY A 143 -2.17 10.80 0.63
C GLY A 143 -1.88 12.06 1.45
N VAL A 144 -1.00 11.91 2.45
CA VAL A 144 -0.69 12.97 3.43
C VAL A 144 0.67 13.62 3.20
N ALA A 145 1.52 13.03 2.35
CA ALA A 145 2.90 13.47 2.12
C ALA A 145 3.35 13.37 0.65
N ASN A 146 2.42 13.26 -0.30
CA ASN A 146 2.73 13.17 -1.73
C ASN A 146 3.66 14.31 -2.20
N ASP A 147 3.44 15.54 -1.72
CA ASP A 147 4.28 16.69 -2.09
C ASP A 147 5.72 16.54 -1.57
N ALA A 148 5.90 16.09 -0.33
CA ALA A 148 7.21 15.84 0.26
C ALA A 148 7.98 14.75 -0.48
N ALA A 149 7.28 13.75 -1.00
CA ALA A 149 7.80 12.68 -1.84
C ALA A 149 8.03 13.13 -3.31
N LYS A 150 7.56 14.31 -3.70
CA LYS A 150 7.48 14.76 -5.10
C LYS A 150 6.69 13.76 -5.97
N TRP A 151 5.76 13.04 -5.34
CA TRP A 151 4.87 12.14 -6.04
C TRP A 151 3.67 12.93 -6.58
N ARG A 152 3.41 12.79 -7.86
CA ARG A 152 2.27 13.44 -8.53
C ARG A 152 1.83 12.64 -9.74
N LEU A 153 0.61 12.85 -10.17
CA LEU A 153 0.11 12.29 -11.42
C LEU A 153 0.86 12.94 -12.60
N PRO A 154 1.38 12.15 -13.55
CA PRO A 154 2.16 12.66 -14.68
C PRO A 154 1.26 13.39 -15.66
N ASP A 155 1.76 14.38 -16.37
CA ASP A 155 1.03 14.96 -17.49
C ASP A 155 0.77 13.93 -18.59
N TYR A 156 -0.32 14.12 -19.30
CA TYR A 156 -0.67 13.28 -20.44
C TYR A 156 0.41 13.35 -21.53
N LYS A 157 0.69 12.18 -22.10
CA LYS A 157 1.54 12.01 -23.29
C LYS A 157 0.83 11.10 -24.28
N SER A 158 0.95 11.37 -25.59
CA SER A 158 0.32 10.59 -26.65
C SER A 158 0.76 9.11 -26.72
N THR A 159 1.87 8.76 -26.05
CA THR A 159 2.34 7.38 -25.92
C THR A 159 1.70 6.59 -24.79
N GLN A 160 0.85 7.25 -23.98
CA GLN A 160 0.14 6.60 -22.85
C GLN A 160 -1.19 6.03 -23.31
N ASN A 161 -1.69 5.06 -22.54
CA ASN A 161 -3.02 4.49 -22.66
C ASN A 161 -3.66 4.31 -21.28
N TYR A 162 -4.99 4.19 -21.21
CA TYR A 162 -5.72 4.03 -19.94
C TYR A 162 -5.28 2.80 -19.12
N ASP A 163 -4.78 1.77 -19.79
CA ASP A 163 -4.35 0.50 -19.21
C ASP A 163 -2.85 0.44 -18.85
N ASN A 164 -2.16 1.57 -18.87
CA ASN A 164 -0.76 1.62 -18.43
C ASN A 164 -0.59 1.53 -16.91
N ALA A 165 -1.68 1.36 -16.17
CA ALA A 165 -1.72 1.19 -14.72
C ALA A 165 -1.21 2.41 -13.91
N TYR A 166 -1.17 2.27 -12.60
CA TYR A 166 -0.60 3.24 -11.66
C TYR A 166 -1.03 4.70 -11.94
N ARG A 167 -0.09 5.64 -11.86
CA ARG A 167 -0.36 7.09 -11.97
C ARG A 167 -0.96 7.52 -13.31
N ILE A 168 -0.72 6.79 -14.39
CA ILE A 168 -1.30 7.11 -15.70
C ILE A 168 -2.80 6.84 -15.67
N THR A 169 -3.18 5.66 -15.23
CA THR A 169 -4.58 5.29 -15.03
C THR A 169 -5.24 6.17 -13.96
N ALA A 170 -4.55 6.43 -12.83
CA ALA A 170 -5.05 7.28 -11.77
C ALA A 170 -5.40 8.69 -12.28
N ARG A 171 -4.56 9.31 -13.13
CA ARG A 171 -4.86 10.59 -13.73
C ARG A 171 -6.11 10.55 -14.61
N PHE A 172 -6.24 9.49 -15.41
CA PHE A 172 -7.46 9.27 -16.20
C PHE A 172 -8.70 9.13 -15.31
N LEU A 173 -8.59 8.41 -14.18
CA LEU A 173 -9.68 8.27 -13.22
C LEU A 173 -10.06 9.61 -12.57
N VAL A 174 -9.10 10.48 -12.24
CA VAL A 174 -9.37 11.85 -11.77
C VAL A 174 -10.15 12.63 -12.83
N TRP A 175 -9.75 12.52 -14.09
CA TRP A 175 -10.46 13.17 -15.19
C TRP A 175 -11.91 12.64 -15.34
N VAL A 176 -12.11 11.32 -15.23
CA VAL A 176 -13.45 10.72 -15.27
C VAL A 176 -14.32 11.24 -14.13
N GLU A 177 -13.79 11.30 -12.90
CA GLU A 177 -14.52 11.82 -11.72
C GLU A 177 -14.91 13.29 -11.86
N THR A 178 -14.04 14.10 -12.47
CA THR A 178 -14.22 15.56 -12.53
C THR A 178 -14.98 16.01 -13.76
N LYS A 179 -14.79 15.37 -14.92
CA LYS A 179 -15.32 15.82 -16.21
C LYS A 179 -16.47 14.97 -16.75
N VAL A 180 -16.62 13.73 -16.28
CA VAL A 180 -17.64 12.81 -16.80
C VAL A 180 -18.70 12.53 -15.76
N LYS A 181 -18.34 11.84 -14.67
CA LYS A 181 -19.32 11.48 -13.64
C LYS A 181 -18.66 11.19 -12.32
N LYS A 182 -18.97 12.00 -11.32
CA LYS A 182 -18.55 11.80 -9.94
C LYS A 182 -19.08 10.48 -9.37
N GLY A 183 -18.24 9.79 -8.60
CA GLY A 183 -18.56 8.52 -7.94
C GLY A 183 -18.34 7.30 -8.83
N THR A 184 -17.79 7.47 -10.05
CA THR A 184 -17.50 6.37 -10.97
C THR A 184 -16.43 5.44 -10.38
N VAL A 185 -15.34 5.96 -9.84
CA VAL A 185 -14.23 5.16 -9.29
C VAL A 185 -14.71 4.26 -8.14
N LYS A 186 -15.52 4.80 -7.22
CA LYS A 186 -16.10 3.99 -6.13
C LYS A 186 -17.01 2.87 -6.61
N LYS A 187 -17.75 3.11 -7.70
CA LYS A 187 -18.60 2.08 -8.29
C LYS A 187 -17.79 1.02 -9.01
N LEU A 188 -16.73 1.42 -9.73
CA LEU A 188 -15.79 0.48 -10.34
C LEU A 188 -15.16 -0.43 -9.27
N ASP A 189 -14.64 0.15 -8.19
CA ASP A 189 -14.08 -0.58 -7.04
C ASP A 189 -15.10 -1.57 -6.43
N SER A 190 -16.34 -1.11 -6.17
CA SER A 190 -17.39 -1.99 -5.63
C SER A 190 -17.71 -3.14 -6.59
N MET A 191 -17.83 -2.88 -7.89
CA MET A 191 -18.16 -3.91 -8.88
C MET A 191 -17.01 -4.90 -9.08
N MET A 192 -15.77 -4.46 -8.93
CA MET A 192 -14.60 -5.35 -8.90
C MET A 192 -14.67 -6.28 -7.69
N ARG A 193 -14.92 -5.76 -6.50
CA ARG A 193 -15.06 -6.53 -5.26
C ARG A 193 -16.25 -7.47 -5.27
N ASP A 194 -17.37 -7.06 -5.86
CA ASP A 194 -18.58 -7.87 -5.97
C ASP A 194 -18.51 -8.86 -7.14
N HIS A 195 -17.39 -8.93 -7.88
CA HIS A 195 -17.15 -9.79 -9.05
C HIS A 195 -18.17 -9.57 -10.18
N THR A 196 -18.68 -8.35 -10.31
CA THR A 196 -19.69 -7.95 -11.31
C THR A 196 -19.15 -7.02 -12.39
N TYR A 197 -17.87 -6.67 -12.28
CA TYR A 197 -17.20 -5.86 -13.31
C TYR A 197 -17.12 -6.63 -14.65
N THR A 198 -17.41 -5.94 -15.73
CA THR A 198 -17.24 -6.39 -17.12
C THR A 198 -16.84 -5.20 -17.99
N ASP A 199 -16.42 -5.43 -19.23
CA ASP A 199 -16.10 -4.34 -20.16
C ASP A 199 -17.26 -3.35 -20.37
N SER A 200 -18.51 -3.85 -20.28
CA SER A 200 -19.71 -3.00 -20.38
C SER A 200 -19.96 -2.11 -19.14
N THR A 201 -19.20 -2.32 -18.04
CA THR A 201 -19.35 -1.54 -16.80
C THR A 201 -19.17 -0.05 -17.05
N TRP A 202 -18.18 0.33 -17.85
CA TRP A 202 -17.94 1.73 -18.19
C TRP A 202 -19.14 2.36 -18.90
N THR A 203 -19.71 1.68 -19.89
CA THR A 203 -20.91 2.16 -20.60
C THR A 203 -22.11 2.28 -19.68
N LYS A 204 -22.32 1.30 -18.78
CA LYS A 204 -23.41 1.36 -17.80
C LYS A 204 -23.26 2.53 -16.83
N LEU A 205 -22.05 2.87 -16.43
CA LEU A 205 -21.78 3.94 -15.48
C LEU A 205 -21.78 5.33 -16.12
N THR A 206 -21.21 5.46 -17.31
CA THR A 206 -20.89 6.77 -17.93
C THR A 206 -21.59 7.04 -19.25
N GLY A 207 -22.20 6.03 -19.87
CA GLY A 207 -22.77 6.12 -21.22
C GLY A 207 -21.75 5.92 -22.35
N LYS A 208 -20.45 5.71 -22.02
CA LYS A 208 -19.35 5.55 -22.97
C LYS A 208 -18.49 4.34 -22.60
N THR A 209 -17.86 3.72 -23.59
CA THR A 209 -16.80 2.72 -23.37
C THR A 209 -15.55 3.39 -22.78
N VAL A 210 -14.67 2.59 -22.19
CA VAL A 210 -13.39 3.13 -21.67
C VAL A 210 -12.52 3.70 -22.78
N GLN A 211 -12.56 3.12 -23.98
CA GLN A 211 -11.84 3.61 -25.16
C GLN A 211 -12.36 4.99 -25.62
N GLU A 212 -13.68 5.18 -25.65
CA GLU A 212 -14.29 6.48 -25.97
C GLU A 212 -13.99 7.54 -24.91
N LEU A 213 -13.97 7.14 -23.63
CA LEU A 213 -13.57 8.03 -22.54
C LEU A 213 -12.09 8.41 -22.67
N TRP A 214 -11.21 7.44 -22.95
CA TRP A 214 -9.80 7.71 -23.15
C TRP A 214 -9.54 8.63 -24.33
N LYS A 215 -10.24 8.43 -25.44
CA LYS A 215 -10.19 9.36 -26.59
C LYS A 215 -10.59 10.77 -26.17
N SER A 216 -11.72 10.94 -25.48
CA SER A 216 -12.17 12.25 -24.99
C SER A 216 -11.16 12.88 -24.02
N TYR A 217 -10.52 12.07 -23.16
CA TYR A 217 -9.44 12.49 -22.26
C TYR A 217 -8.21 12.95 -23.04
N SER A 218 -7.78 12.20 -24.07
CA SER A 218 -6.61 12.54 -24.87
C SER A 218 -6.75 13.85 -25.65
N GLU A 219 -7.98 14.22 -26.00
CA GLU A 219 -8.30 15.49 -26.67
C GLU A 219 -8.35 16.68 -25.70
N ASN A 220 -8.66 16.44 -24.41
CA ASN A 220 -8.70 17.47 -23.35
C ASN A 220 -8.27 16.88 -22.00
N PRO A 221 -6.95 16.69 -21.74
CA PRO A 221 -6.42 15.98 -20.55
C PRO A 221 -6.34 16.84 -19.28
N ALA A 222 -6.93 18.04 -19.24
CA ALA A 222 -6.93 18.87 -18.04
C ALA A 222 -7.82 18.25 -16.94
N ILE A 223 -7.24 18.09 -15.73
CA ILE A 223 -7.91 17.55 -14.52
C ILE A 223 -8.18 18.65 -13.52
#